data_3a2cf0607d130354d00e44c1a5b67d43
#
_entry.id   3a2cf0607d130354d00e44c1a5b67d43
#
_cell.length_a   1.000
_cell.length_b   1.000
_cell.length_c   1.000
_cell.angle_alpha   90.00
_cell.angle_beta   90.00
_cell.angle_gamma   90.00
#
_symmetry.space_group_name_H-M   'P 1'
#
loop_
_entity.id
_entity.type
_entity.pdbx_description
1 polymer ?
#
loop_
_entity_poly.entity_id
_entity_poly.type
_entity_poly.pdbx_seq_one_letter_code
_entity_poly.pdbx_strand_id
1 'polypeptide(L)'
;MKKKAVALAVGALFAAPAVQAQITMGNETIGTVQIYGKLYPEFIVAKGQGSTQPGTGVSTLVSANGVLGGAAVQDHGQRNAIDAQNTYLGFRGERGLGGSLKGIWQIEQSVELDTGTGTFSSRNSFAGLSHGTLGTVKLGKMDTIYKEYGDTFGMFGISSGNFVSASNVLSNIGIGNSGVSRFHERWNNTIQYQTAEFAGFQAGIQYMPDEARGDPGRAINVNGWSYGVKWDSQMFYASIHQEIHGDAFGASTNIPDATIANTGNANARSRDMATRASGEIRFSGPFSSRIVVDIARLHYTETGQTGTGKFMEYKKPNWAIGYDAGIGAWRFATQYIRAGSGNCQLTGGVDCSTTGLDAWLWTLGARYRFDRQTFVYAIAAKLANGNSARMDNWAASSPNRGEDVKQAAIGISYSF
;
A
#
# COMPACT_ATOMS: atom_id res chain seq x y z
N MET A 1 32.70 -1.65 -33.21
CA MET A 1 31.24 -1.70 -33.18
C MET A 1 30.65 -2.91 -32.40
N LYS A 2 31.39 -3.97 -32.07
CA LYS A 2 30.86 -5.16 -31.39
C LYS A 2 30.76 -5.04 -29.83
N LYS A 3 31.44 -4.07 -29.21
CA LYS A 3 31.45 -3.90 -27.74
C LYS A 3 30.23 -3.13 -27.18
N LYS A 4 29.51 -2.35 -28.02
CA LYS A 4 28.30 -1.62 -27.60
C LYS A 4 27.05 -2.50 -27.58
N ALA A 5 27.00 -3.56 -28.38
CA ALA A 5 25.86 -4.49 -28.40
C ALA A 5 25.84 -5.44 -27.19
N VAL A 6 27.00 -5.75 -26.60
CA VAL A 6 27.08 -6.59 -25.40
C VAL A 6 26.65 -5.83 -24.13
N ALA A 7 26.96 -4.53 -24.05
CA ALA A 7 26.54 -3.69 -22.93
C ALA A 7 25.02 -3.46 -22.90
N LEU A 8 24.35 -3.38 -24.07
CA LEU A 8 22.88 -3.27 -24.14
C LEU A 8 22.19 -4.60 -23.75
N ALA A 9 22.78 -5.74 -24.07
CA ALA A 9 22.21 -7.05 -23.73
C ALA A 9 22.34 -7.38 -22.24
N VAL A 10 23.39 -6.89 -21.57
CA VAL A 10 23.58 -7.09 -20.12
C VAL A 10 22.70 -6.12 -19.31
N GLY A 11 22.49 -4.89 -19.78
CA GLY A 11 21.55 -3.95 -19.14
C GLY A 11 20.09 -4.40 -19.18
N ALA A 12 19.66 -5.01 -20.28
CA ALA A 12 18.32 -5.57 -20.43
C ALA A 12 18.03 -6.79 -19.52
N LEU A 13 19.06 -7.48 -19.05
CA LEU A 13 18.90 -8.62 -18.13
C LEU A 13 18.60 -8.22 -16.68
N PHE A 14 18.85 -6.97 -16.30
CA PHE A 14 18.58 -6.46 -14.94
C PHE A 14 17.37 -5.52 -14.85
N ALA A 15 16.93 -4.96 -15.99
CA ALA A 15 15.75 -4.10 -16.10
C ALA A 15 14.51 -4.86 -16.61
N ALA A 16 14.63 -6.14 -16.95
CA ALA A 16 13.45 -6.93 -17.25
C ALA A 16 12.67 -7.17 -15.96
N PRO A 17 11.38 -6.77 -15.88
CA PRO A 17 10.49 -7.40 -14.92
C PRO A 17 10.69 -8.90 -15.07
N ALA A 18 10.76 -9.63 -13.95
CA ALA A 18 10.97 -11.09 -13.97
C ALA A 18 10.15 -11.67 -15.12
N VAL A 19 10.81 -12.28 -16.10
CA VAL A 19 10.13 -12.95 -17.22
C VAL A 19 9.37 -14.09 -16.56
N GLN A 20 8.11 -13.80 -16.22
CA GLN A 20 7.18 -14.80 -15.74
C GLN A 20 6.92 -15.73 -16.90
N ALA A 21 6.89 -17.01 -16.68
CA ALA A 21 6.43 -17.94 -17.69
C ALA A 21 4.96 -17.62 -17.95
N GLN A 22 4.70 -16.99 -19.07
CA GLN A 22 3.39 -16.55 -19.50
C GLN A 22 2.96 -17.41 -20.66
N ILE A 23 1.77 -17.96 -20.59
CA ILE A 23 1.14 -18.58 -21.76
C ILE A 23 0.59 -17.44 -22.60
N THR A 24 1.23 -17.17 -23.73
CA THR A 24 0.78 -16.15 -24.70
C THR A 24 0.14 -16.82 -25.89
N MET A 25 -1.09 -16.42 -26.21
CA MET A 25 -1.85 -16.86 -27.38
C MET A 25 -2.16 -15.67 -28.28
N GLY A 26 -2.21 -15.90 -29.59
CA GLY A 26 -2.50 -14.86 -30.57
C GLY A 26 -1.25 -14.12 -31.10
N ASN A 27 -1.47 -13.04 -31.83
CA ASN A 27 -0.44 -12.17 -32.37
C ASN A 27 -0.90 -10.69 -32.38
N GLU A 28 -0.03 -9.77 -32.75
CA GLU A 28 -0.31 -8.34 -32.70
C GLU A 28 -1.51 -7.91 -33.59
N THR A 29 -1.78 -8.62 -34.69
CA THR A 29 -2.86 -8.28 -35.62
C THR A 29 -4.25 -8.64 -35.08
N ILE A 30 -4.39 -9.86 -34.55
CA ILE A 30 -5.69 -10.33 -33.99
C ILE A 30 -5.84 -10.04 -32.51
N GLY A 31 -4.75 -9.64 -31.88
CA GLY A 31 -4.64 -9.44 -30.43
C GLY A 31 -3.95 -10.59 -29.73
N THR A 32 -3.36 -10.28 -28.58
CA THR A 32 -2.71 -11.26 -27.70
C THR A 32 -3.53 -11.48 -26.44
N VAL A 33 -3.46 -12.68 -25.90
CA VAL A 33 -3.95 -13.03 -24.56
C VAL A 33 -2.81 -13.71 -23.82
N GLN A 34 -2.49 -13.21 -22.64
CA GLN A 34 -1.51 -13.77 -21.75
C GLN A 34 -2.19 -14.22 -20.46
N ILE A 35 -1.93 -15.45 -20.06
CA ILE A 35 -2.31 -15.98 -18.75
C ILE A 35 -1.07 -15.89 -17.88
N TYR A 36 -1.19 -15.30 -16.69
CA TYR A 36 -0.11 -15.15 -15.75
C TYR A 36 -0.61 -15.28 -14.32
N GLY A 37 0.27 -15.56 -13.40
CA GLY A 37 -0.12 -15.66 -12.01
C GLY A 37 1.07 -15.82 -11.09
N LYS A 38 0.75 -15.78 -9.80
CA LYS A 38 1.72 -15.91 -8.74
C LYS A 38 1.07 -16.56 -7.52
N LEU A 39 1.68 -17.61 -7.02
CA LEU A 39 1.25 -18.35 -5.85
C LEU A 39 2.21 -18.08 -4.70
N TYR A 40 1.67 -17.74 -3.51
CA TYR A 40 2.42 -17.37 -2.32
C TYR A 40 1.86 -18.00 -1.05
N PRO A 41 1.77 -19.33 -0.96
CA PRO A 41 1.40 -19.95 0.30
C PRO A 41 2.53 -19.80 1.33
N GLU A 42 2.16 -19.42 2.55
CA GLU A 42 3.09 -19.29 3.67
C GLU A 42 2.48 -19.81 4.98
N PHE A 43 3.31 -20.39 5.83
CA PHE A 43 2.96 -20.75 7.20
C PHE A 43 3.44 -19.64 8.12
N ILE A 44 2.53 -19.08 8.90
CA ILE A 44 2.74 -17.92 9.77
C ILE A 44 2.59 -18.33 11.21
N VAL A 45 3.49 -17.83 12.06
CA VAL A 45 3.35 -17.82 13.52
C VAL A 45 3.30 -16.37 13.97
N ALA A 46 2.27 -15.99 14.72
CA ALA A 46 2.04 -14.63 15.17
C ALA A 46 1.67 -14.59 16.67
N LYS A 47 2.06 -13.53 17.37
CA LYS A 47 1.74 -13.30 18.79
C LYS A 47 1.62 -11.81 19.06
N GLY A 48 0.58 -11.42 19.82
CA GLY A 48 0.40 -10.09 20.39
C GLY A 48 0.95 -9.98 21.82
N GLN A 49 1.28 -8.74 22.24
CA GLN A 49 1.66 -8.45 23.62
C GLN A 49 1.54 -6.95 23.92
N GLY A 50 1.23 -6.60 25.17
CA GLY A 50 1.31 -5.22 25.66
C GLY A 50 0.10 -4.35 25.31
N SER A 51 -1.08 -4.95 25.17
CA SER A 51 -2.35 -4.21 24.97
C SER A 51 -2.54 -3.15 26.05
N THR A 52 -2.94 -1.97 25.64
CA THR A 52 -3.18 -0.83 26.56
C THR A 52 -4.29 -1.14 27.52
N GLN A 53 -3.98 -1.06 28.82
CA GLN A 53 -4.93 -1.36 29.88
C GLN A 53 -5.79 -0.16 30.26
N PRO A 54 -7.00 -0.37 30.82
CA PRO A 54 -7.83 0.69 31.38
C PRO A 54 -7.08 1.53 32.41
N GLY A 55 -7.31 2.83 32.42
CA GLY A 55 -6.60 3.79 33.27
C GLY A 55 -5.28 4.31 32.69
N THR A 56 -4.79 3.75 31.59
CA THR A 56 -3.60 4.27 30.89
C THR A 56 -3.96 5.58 30.16
N GLY A 57 -3.11 6.61 30.30
CA GLY A 57 -3.24 7.84 29.56
C GLY A 57 -3.05 7.62 28.05
N VAL A 58 -3.99 8.09 27.26
CA VAL A 58 -4.02 7.94 25.80
C VAL A 58 -4.32 9.28 25.11
N SER A 59 -4.14 9.30 23.79
CA SER A 59 -4.48 10.44 22.93
C SER A 59 -5.95 10.87 23.10
N THR A 60 -6.21 12.18 23.01
CA THR A 60 -7.57 12.73 22.96
C THR A 60 -8.38 12.12 21.82
N LEU A 61 -7.78 11.78 20.69
CA LEU A 61 -8.45 11.13 19.55
C LEU A 61 -8.92 9.70 19.85
N VAL A 62 -8.50 9.12 20.96
CA VAL A 62 -8.90 7.77 21.39
C VAL A 62 -9.94 7.80 22.48
N SER A 63 -9.85 8.80 23.37
CA SER A 63 -10.77 8.98 24.48
C SER A 63 -10.88 10.47 24.80
N ALA A 64 -12.09 10.98 24.95
CA ALA A 64 -12.36 12.37 25.30
C ALA A 64 -11.62 12.84 26.57
N ASN A 65 -11.37 11.95 27.52
CA ASN A 65 -10.67 12.21 28.76
C ASN A 65 -9.19 11.78 28.75
N GLY A 66 -8.67 11.32 27.60
CA GLY A 66 -7.31 10.79 27.51
C GLY A 66 -7.08 9.47 28.28
N VAL A 67 -8.13 8.79 28.69
CA VAL A 67 -8.07 7.55 29.48
C VAL A 67 -9.02 6.51 28.90
N LEU A 68 -8.53 5.27 28.74
CA LEU A 68 -9.40 4.14 28.41
C LEU A 68 -10.17 3.68 29.65
N GLY A 69 -11.48 3.52 29.51
CA GLY A 69 -12.33 2.88 30.52
C GLY A 69 -12.63 1.41 30.18
N GLY A 70 -13.23 0.69 31.13
CA GLY A 70 -13.72 -0.67 30.92
C GLY A 70 -12.92 -1.78 31.58
N ALA A 71 -13.15 -3.04 31.12
CA ALA A 71 -12.47 -4.23 31.63
C ALA A 71 -11.03 -4.33 31.11
N ALA A 72 -10.18 -5.06 31.85
CA ALA A 72 -8.81 -5.37 31.41
C ALA A 72 -8.80 -6.01 30.02
N VAL A 73 -7.88 -5.55 29.18
CA VAL A 73 -7.70 -6.07 27.80
C VAL A 73 -6.66 -7.18 27.85
N GLN A 74 -6.98 -8.31 27.22
CA GLN A 74 -6.07 -9.44 27.11
C GLN A 74 -5.30 -9.37 25.79
N ASP A 75 -4.01 -9.66 25.85
CA ASP A 75 -3.20 -9.80 24.65
C ASP A 75 -3.63 -11.03 23.83
N HIS A 76 -3.47 -10.94 22.53
CA HIS A 76 -3.67 -12.10 21.67
C HIS A 76 -2.52 -13.11 21.89
N GLY A 77 -2.89 -14.33 22.26
CA GLY A 77 -1.96 -15.46 22.35
C GLY A 77 -1.34 -15.82 21.01
N GLN A 78 -0.38 -16.74 21.05
CA GLN A 78 0.21 -17.26 19.82
C GLN A 78 -0.85 -17.91 18.92
N ARG A 79 -0.78 -17.56 17.64
CA ARG A 79 -1.61 -18.12 16.58
C ARG A 79 -0.72 -18.63 15.45
N ASN A 80 -1.17 -19.73 14.84
CA ASN A 80 -0.58 -20.28 13.64
C ASN A 80 -1.60 -20.18 12.52
N ALA A 81 -1.17 -19.83 11.32
CA ALA A 81 -2.04 -19.74 10.15
C ALA A 81 -1.30 -20.22 8.90
N ILE A 82 -2.06 -20.70 7.93
CA ILE A 82 -1.63 -20.78 6.55
C ILE A 82 -2.27 -19.58 5.87
N ASP A 83 -1.50 -18.85 5.11
CA ASP A 83 -1.95 -17.66 4.38
C ASP A 83 -1.45 -17.73 2.94
N ALA A 84 -2.18 -17.15 2.04
CA ALA A 84 -1.81 -17.07 0.63
C ALA A 84 -1.96 -15.64 0.09
N GLN A 85 -1.85 -14.64 0.96
CA GLN A 85 -1.96 -13.24 0.59
C GLN A 85 -1.02 -12.90 -0.55
N ASN A 86 -1.48 -12.04 -1.44
CA ASN A 86 -0.79 -11.68 -2.66
C ASN A 86 -0.73 -12.76 -3.74
N THR A 87 -1.39 -13.89 -3.55
CA THR A 87 -1.62 -14.88 -4.60
C THR A 87 -2.67 -14.37 -5.58
N TYR A 88 -2.40 -14.48 -6.86
CA TYR A 88 -3.32 -14.01 -7.90
C TYR A 88 -3.19 -14.80 -9.20
N LEU A 89 -4.27 -14.78 -9.97
CA LEU A 89 -4.36 -15.21 -11.36
C LEU A 89 -4.80 -14.01 -12.20
N GLY A 90 -4.19 -13.83 -13.36
CA GLY A 90 -4.49 -12.72 -14.24
C GLY A 90 -4.53 -13.12 -15.71
N PHE A 91 -5.32 -12.35 -16.45
CA PHE A 91 -5.40 -12.35 -17.91
C PHE A 91 -5.13 -10.94 -18.39
N ARG A 92 -4.30 -10.78 -19.39
CA ARG A 92 -4.05 -9.49 -20.03
C ARG A 92 -3.82 -9.66 -21.52
N GLY A 93 -4.01 -8.59 -22.25
CA GLY A 93 -3.77 -8.63 -23.67
C GLY A 93 -3.63 -7.25 -24.28
N GLU A 94 -3.16 -7.26 -25.51
CA GLU A 94 -3.06 -6.06 -26.34
C GLU A 94 -3.42 -6.36 -27.79
N ARG A 95 -3.84 -5.34 -28.51
CA ARG A 95 -4.10 -5.38 -29.97
C ARG A 95 -3.63 -4.09 -30.60
N GLY A 96 -2.87 -4.19 -31.69
CA GLY A 96 -2.50 -3.06 -32.54
C GLY A 96 -3.74 -2.45 -33.20
N LEU A 97 -3.87 -1.11 -33.15
CA LEU A 97 -4.95 -0.35 -33.74
C LEU A 97 -4.47 0.55 -34.89
N GLY A 98 -3.20 0.44 -35.25
CA GLY A 98 -2.55 1.22 -36.30
C GLY A 98 -1.49 2.18 -35.75
N GLY A 99 -0.37 2.33 -36.44
CA GLY A 99 0.77 3.09 -35.96
C GLY A 99 1.30 2.53 -34.64
N SER A 100 1.53 3.41 -33.66
CA SER A 100 1.94 3.04 -32.31
C SER A 100 0.77 2.93 -31.32
N LEU A 101 -0.47 3.02 -31.80
CA LEU A 101 -1.66 2.91 -30.95
C LEU A 101 -2.02 1.44 -30.70
N LYS A 102 -2.24 1.09 -29.45
CA LYS A 102 -2.68 -0.22 -28.98
C LYS A 102 -3.91 -0.12 -28.10
N GLY A 103 -4.87 -1.02 -28.27
CA GLY A 103 -5.86 -1.35 -27.25
C GLY A 103 -5.23 -2.30 -26.25
N ILE A 104 -5.41 -2.06 -24.96
CA ILE A 104 -4.88 -2.88 -23.88
C ILE A 104 -5.97 -3.24 -22.88
N TRP A 105 -5.84 -4.37 -22.23
CA TRP A 105 -6.76 -4.79 -21.18
C TRP A 105 -6.08 -5.73 -20.17
N GLN A 106 -6.61 -5.77 -18.96
CA GLN A 106 -6.20 -6.68 -17.90
C GLN A 106 -7.40 -7.04 -17.03
N ILE A 107 -7.47 -8.28 -16.58
CA ILE A 107 -8.37 -8.76 -15.52
C ILE A 107 -7.53 -9.59 -14.56
N GLU A 108 -7.46 -9.20 -13.30
CA GLU A 108 -6.67 -9.90 -12.27
C GLU A 108 -7.52 -10.13 -11.04
N GLN A 109 -7.39 -11.31 -10.45
CA GLN A 109 -8.12 -11.69 -9.25
C GLN A 109 -7.18 -12.28 -8.19
N SER A 110 -7.47 -12.00 -6.91
CA SER A 110 -6.87 -12.71 -5.79
C SER A 110 -7.39 -14.14 -5.74
N VAL A 111 -6.53 -15.07 -5.36
CA VAL A 111 -6.86 -16.48 -5.17
C VAL A 111 -6.44 -16.86 -3.75
N GLU A 112 -7.41 -17.19 -2.92
CA GLU A 112 -7.18 -17.64 -1.54
C GLU A 112 -6.91 -19.16 -1.59
N LEU A 113 -5.62 -19.54 -1.67
CA LEU A 113 -5.23 -20.97 -1.77
C LEU A 113 -5.51 -21.76 -0.49
N ASP A 114 -5.55 -21.09 0.65
CA ASP A 114 -5.76 -21.65 1.98
C ASP A 114 -7.25 -21.92 2.28
N THR A 115 -8.15 -21.04 1.81
CA THR A 115 -9.59 -21.11 2.09
C THR A 115 -10.44 -21.52 0.88
N GLY A 116 -9.88 -21.42 -0.33
CA GLY A 116 -10.61 -21.68 -1.57
C GLY A 116 -11.66 -20.63 -1.91
N THR A 117 -11.62 -19.45 -1.27
CA THR A 117 -12.50 -18.33 -1.57
C THR A 117 -11.84 -17.36 -2.56
N GLY A 118 -12.61 -16.43 -3.10
CA GLY A 118 -12.10 -15.40 -3.99
C GLY A 118 -13.21 -14.65 -4.72
N THR A 119 -12.92 -13.43 -5.15
CA THR A 119 -13.84 -12.62 -5.95
C THR A 119 -13.19 -12.31 -7.29
N PHE A 120 -13.91 -12.61 -8.39
CA PHE A 120 -13.44 -12.32 -9.73
C PHE A 120 -13.20 -10.80 -9.90
N SER A 121 -12.11 -10.43 -10.60
CA SER A 121 -11.73 -9.01 -10.84
C SER A 121 -11.44 -8.22 -9.55
N SER A 122 -10.95 -8.88 -8.50
CA SER A 122 -10.68 -8.23 -7.21
C SER A 122 -9.44 -7.33 -7.22
N ARG A 123 -8.54 -7.51 -8.20
CA ARG A 123 -7.27 -6.75 -8.36
C ARG A 123 -7.34 -5.81 -9.57
N ASN A 124 -6.19 -5.40 -10.13
CA ASN A 124 -6.14 -4.48 -11.27
C ASN A 124 -6.88 -5.05 -12.48
N SER A 125 -7.98 -4.40 -12.86
CA SER A 125 -8.85 -4.83 -13.94
C SER A 125 -9.31 -3.60 -14.72
N PHE A 126 -8.89 -3.49 -15.98
CA PHE A 126 -9.11 -2.30 -16.80
C PHE A 126 -9.11 -2.62 -18.30
N ALA A 127 -9.64 -1.70 -19.07
CA ALA A 127 -9.40 -1.56 -20.50
C ALA A 127 -8.83 -0.17 -20.79
N GLY A 128 -8.07 -0.04 -21.88
CA GLY A 128 -7.43 1.23 -22.17
C GLY A 128 -6.80 1.32 -23.55
N LEU A 129 -6.21 2.48 -23.79
CA LEU A 129 -5.42 2.79 -24.98
C LEU A 129 -4.00 3.17 -24.58
N SER A 130 -3.03 2.64 -25.29
CA SER A 130 -1.60 2.97 -25.10
C SER A 130 -1.00 3.44 -26.41
N HIS A 131 -0.22 4.52 -26.36
CA HIS A 131 0.50 5.05 -27.52
C HIS A 131 1.95 5.36 -27.11
N GLY A 132 2.90 4.99 -27.95
CA GLY A 132 4.34 5.04 -27.61
C GLY A 132 4.87 6.42 -27.21
N THR A 133 4.26 7.51 -27.68
CA THR A 133 4.67 8.90 -27.38
C THR A 133 3.66 9.69 -26.58
N LEU A 134 2.35 9.31 -26.64
CA LEU A 134 1.30 10.04 -25.93
C LEU A 134 1.00 9.45 -24.54
N GLY A 135 1.52 8.25 -24.27
CA GLY A 135 1.26 7.57 -22.99
C GLY A 135 0.04 6.65 -23.01
N THR A 136 -0.54 6.40 -21.85
CA THR A 136 -1.57 5.37 -21.66
C THR A 136 -2.74 5.92 -20.87
N VAL A 137 -3.96 5.69 -21.38
CA VAL A 137 -5.22 5.94 -20.66
C VAL A 137 -5.86 4.59 -20.32
N LYS A 138 -6.30 4.42 -19.08
CA LYS A 138 -6.96 3.20 -18.56
C LYS A 138 -8.23 3.58 -17.81
N LEU A 139 -9.27 2.75 -17.94
CA LEU A 139 -10.54 2.85 -17.21
C LEU A 139 -10.81 1.52 -16.51
N GLY A 140 -11.18 1.57 -15.23
CA GLY A 140 -11.52 0.38 -14.45
C GLY A 140 -11.11 0.46 -12.99
N LYS A 141 -10.72 -0.69 -12.44
CA LYS A 141 -10.20 -0.83 -11.08
C LYS A 141 -8.68 -0.92 -11.13
N MET A 142 -7.98 -0.01 -10.44
CA MET A 142 -6.52 0.06 -10.52
C MET A 142 -5.90 0.55 -9.21
N ASP A 143 -4.66 0.11 -8.96
CA ASP A 143 -3.82 0.71 -7.93
C ASP A 143 -3.69 2.22 -8.20
N THR A 144 -3.67 3.01 -7.12
CA THR A 144 -3.47 4.46 -7.23
C THR A 144 -2.06 4.79 -7.71
N ILE A 145 -1.87 5.95 -8.34
CA ILE A 145 -0.53 6.44 -8.70
C ILE A 145 0.36 6.56 -7.45
N TYR A 146 -0.22 6.94 -6.31
CA TYR A 146 0.46 6.97 -5.02
C TYR A 146 1.03 5.60 -4.64
N LYS A 147 0.26 4.53 -4.85
CA LYS A 147 0.68 3.16 -4.61
C LYS A 147 1.70 2.69 -5.64
N GLU A 148 1.43 2.90 -6.92
CA GLU A 148 2.27 2.44 -8.01
C GLU A 148 3.68 3.04 -7.96
N TYR A 149 3.79 4.35 -7.66
CA TYR A 149 5.08 5.05 -7.60
C TYR A 149 5.77 4.93 -6.23
N GLY A 150 5.02 4.59 -5.19
CA GLY A 150 5.50 4.51 -3.81
C GLY A 150 5.79 3.11 -3.29
N ASP A 151 5.47 2.04 -4.00
CA ASP A 151 5.77 0.67 -3.55
C ASP A 151 7.20 0.25 -3.95
N THR A 152 8.18 1.05 -3.51
CA THR A 152 9.58 0.93 -3.91
C THR A 152 10.29 -0.24 -3.22
N PHE A 153 9.98 -0.51 -1.94
CA PHE A 153 10.58 -1.61 -1.18
C PHE A 153 9.66 -2.84 -1.13
N GLY A 154 9.27 -3.36 -2.28
CA GLY A 154 8.53 -4.63 -2.32
C GLY A 154 9.39 -5.80 -1.85
N MET A 155 9.48 -6.07 -0.52
CA MET A 155 10.29 -7.16 0.03
C MET A 155 9.99 -8.47 -0.71
N PHE A 156 10.94 -8.98 -1.48
CA PHE A 156 10.84 -10.18 -2.33
C PHE A 156 9.61 -10.21 -3.28
N GLY A 157 8.93 -9.08 -3.46
CA GLY A 157 7.68 -8.97 -4.22
C GLY A 157 6.44 -9.51 -3.50
N ILE A 158 6.51 -9.76 -2.19
CA ILE A 158 5.40 -10.24 -1.35
C ILE A 158 4.75 -9.12 -0.52
N SER A 159 5.30 -7.91 -0.51
CA SER A 159 4.95 -6.86 0.44
C SER A 159 3.50 -6.38 0.36
N SER A 160 2.90 -6.31 -0.83
CA SER A 160 1.53 -5.80 -0.96
C SER A 160 0.50 -6.76 -0.38
N GLY A 161 -0.10 -6.40 0.76
CA GLY A 161 -1.07 -7.23 1.48
C GLY A 161 -0.47 -8.17 2.52
N ASN A 162 0.87 -8.29 2.60
CA ASN A 162 1.55 -9.10 3.60
C ASN A 162 1.88 -8.29 4.86
N PHE A 163 2.12 -8.97 5.97
CA PHE A 163 2.49 -8.35 7.25
C PHE A 163 3.83 -7.60 7.21
N VAL A 164 4.69 -7.84 6.23
CA VAL A 164 5.93 -7.08 6.00
C VAL A 164 5.74 -5.82 5.16
N SER A 165 4.52 -5.48 4.76
CA SER A 165 4.28 -4.29 3.92
C SER A 165 4.54 -3.00 4.68
N ALA A 166 5.37 -2.12 4.12
CA ALA A 166 5.61 -0.80 4.70
C ALA A 166 4.33 0.04 4.78
N SER A 167 3.38 -0.14 3.86
CA SER A 167 2.13 0.62 3.82
C SER A 167 1.25 0.41 5.06
N ASN A 168 1.39 -0.71 5.77
CA ASN A 168 0.65 -0.99 7.01
C ASN A 168 0.92 0.06 8.11
N VAL A 169 2.08 0.72 8.07
CA VAL A 169 2.46 1.80 9.00
C VAL A 169 2.61 3.13 8.27
N LEU A 170 3.27 3.13 7.09
CA LEU A 170 3.61 4.35 6.37
C LEU A 170 2.39 5.10 5.84
N SER A 171 1.31 4.39 5.50
CA SER A 171 0.11 4.92 4.84
C SER A 171 -1.16 4.81 5.68
N ASN A 172 -1.05 4.44 6.97
CA ASN A 172 -2.20 4.22 7.84
C ASN A 172 -2.33 5.31 8.92
N ILE A 173 -3.56 5.68 9.25
CA ILE A 173 -3.86 6.64 10.33
C ILE A 173 -3.48 6.08 11.70
N GLY A 174 -3.75 4.81 11.98
CA GLY A 174 -3.39 4.11 13.22
C GLY A 174 -4.16 4.52 14.47
N ILE A 175 -5.32 5.15 14.36
CA ILE A 175 -6.09 5.63 15.53
C ILE A 175 -7.08 4.58 16.04
N GLY A 176 -7.83 3.94 15.16
CA GLY A 176 -8.97 3.16 15.59
C GLY A 176 -9.20 1.86 14.84
N ASN A 177 -10.32 1.74 14.18
CA ASN A 177 -10.65 0.56 13.39
C ASN A 177 -9.72 0.45 12.18
N SER A 178 -9.18 -0.72 11.97
CA SER A 178 -8.25 -0.99 10.88
C SER A 178 -8.88 -0.79 9.50
N GLY A 179 -8.08 -0.40 8.52
CA GLY A 179 -8.37 -0.46 7.10
C GLY A 179 -9.21 0.67 6.51
N VAL A 180 -9.83 1.50 7.35
CA VAL A 180 -10.57 2.68 6.90
C VAL A 180 -9.65 3.86 6.85
N SER A 181 -9.62 4.88 6.23
CA SER A 181 -8.67 6.02 6.21
C SER A 181 -7.22 5.65 5.94
N ARG A 182 -7.00 4.66 5.10
CA ARG A 182 -5.69 4.24 4.64
C ARG A 182 -5.44 4.82 3.25
N PHE A 183 -4.21 5.18 2.98
CA PHE A 183 -3.71 5.46 1.63
C PHE A 183 -2.99 4.25 1.05
N HIS A 184 -2.53 4.33 -0.19
CA HIS A 184 -1.88 3.21 -0.89
C HIS A 184 -2.90 2.15 -1.31
N GLU A 185 -4.01 2.61 -1.84
CA GLU A 185 -5.20 1.79 -2.14
C GLU A 185 -5.28 1.39 -3.62
N ARG A 186 -6.28 0.58 -3.90
CA ARG A 186 -6.77 0.26 -5.23
C ARG A 186 -8.20 0.76 -5.35
N TRP A 187 -8.44 1.67 -6.27
CA TRP A 187 -9.75 2.29 -6.44
C TRP A 187 -10.56 1.63 -7.54
N ASN A 188 -11.86 1.55 -7.31
CA ASN A 188 -12.85 1.19 -8.32
C ASN A 188 -13.21 2.41 -9.16
N ASN A 189 -13.79 2.18 -10.33
CA ASN A 189 -14.45 3.20 -11.14
C ASN A 189 -13.54 4.38 -11.47
N THR A 190 -12.29 4.09 -11.87
CA THR A 190 -11.28 5.14 -12.08
C THR A 190 -10.93 5.32 -13.55
N ILE A 191 -10.55 6.55 -13.87
CA ILE A 191 -9.77 6.88 -15.07
C ILE A 191 -8.35 7.23 -14.65
N GLN A 192 -7.36 6.63 -15.32
CA GLN A 192 -5.93 6.85 -15.07
C GLN A 192 -5.24 7.20 -16.38
N TYR A 193 -4.41 8.25 -16.35
CA TYR A 193 -3.50 8.58 -17.44
C TYR A 193 -2.06 8.58 -16.93
N GLN A 194 -1.17 7.97 -17.71
CA GLN A 194 0.27 8.01 -17.50
C GLN A 194 0.95 8.45 -18.79
N THR A 195 1.86 9.42 -18.71
CA THR A 195 2.65 9.85 -19.87
C THR A 195 3.50 8.71 -20.41
N ALA A 196 3.91 8.79 -21.66
CA ALA A 196 5.05 8.00 -22.10
C ALA A 196 6.28 8.33 -21.26
N GLU A 197 7.14 7.35 -21.05
CA GLU A 197 8.40 7.58 -20.36
C GLU A 197 9.36 8.32 -21.29
N PHE A 198 9.98 9.39 -20.79
CA PHE A 198 10.98 10.16 -21.51
C PHE A 198 12.21 10.40 -20.62
N ALA A 199 13.37 9.91 -21.03
CA ALA A 199 14.64 10.03 -20.28
C ALA A 199 14.52 9.53 -18.82
N GLY A 200 13.71 8.49 -18.58
CA GLY A 200 13.40 7.96 -17.25
C GLY A 200 12.27 8.68 -16.50
N PHE A 201 11.79 9.83 -16.99
CA PHE A 201 10.68 10.55 -16.37
C PHE A 201 9.33 10.01 -16.83
N GLN A 202 8.40 9.85 -15.90
CA GLN A 202 7.00 9.57 -16.16
C GLN A 202 6.11 10.30 -15.15
N ALA A 203 5.02 10.87 -15.61
CA ALA A 203 3.97 11.46 -14.78
C ALA A 203 2.70 10.63 -14.87
N GLY A 204 1.92 10.60 -13.80
CA GLY A 204 0.63 9.91 -13.75
C GLY A 204 -0.41 10.73 -13.01
N ILE A 205 -1.66 10.60 -13.42
CA ILE A 205 -2.84 11.15 -12.76
C ILE A 205 -3.98 10.14 -12.83
N GLN A 206 -4.73 10.02 -11.75
CA GLN A 206 -5.89 9.14 -11.62
C GLN A 206 -7.01 9.87 -10.89
N TYR A 207 -8.22 9.65 -11.35
CA TYR A 207 -9.43 10.21 -10.77
C TYR A 207 -10.47 9.12 -10.53
N MET A 208 -11.10 9.17 -9.35
CA MET A 208 -12.25 8.36 -8.96
C MET A 208 -13.45 9.30 -8.79
N PRO A 209 -14.44 9.29 -9.71
CA PRO A 209 -15.66 10.07 -9.57
C PRO A 209 -16.62 9.49 -8.54
N ASP A 210 -17.49 10.34 -8.01
CA ASP A 210 -18.65 9.90 -7.23
C ASP A 210 -19.78 9.47 -8.17
N GLU A 211 -20.01 8.18 -8.30
CA GLU A 211 -21.07 7.62 -9.16
C GLU A 211 -22.48 7.88 -8.62
N ALA A 212 -22.61 8.13 -7.31
CA ALA A 212 -23.88 8.43 -6.67
C ALA A 212 -24.11 9.96 -6.46
N ARG A 213 -23.26 10.80 -7.08
CA ARG A 213 -23.41 12.24 -7.01
C ARG A 213 -24.71 12.68 -7.70
N GLY A 214 -25.54 13.39 -6.94
CA GLY A 214 -26.83 13.86 -7.44
C GLY A 214 -28.03 13.01 -7.03
N ASP A 215 -27.78 11.91 -6.31
CA ASP A 215 -28.88 11.15 -5.70
C ASP A 215 -29.69 12.06 -4.74
N PRO A 216 -31.03 11.97 -4.73
CA PRO A 216 -31.85 12.79 -3.85
C PRO A 216 -31.48 12.64 -2.38
N GLY A 217 -31.26 13.77 -1.71
CA GLY A 217 -30.90 13.82 -0.29
C GLY A 217 -29.43 13.54 0.03
N ARG A 218 -28.58 13.26 -0.97
CA ARG A 218 -27.15 13.04 -0.78
C ARG A 218 -26.39 14.38 -0.73
N ALA A 219 -25.78 14.66 0.40
CA ALA A 219 -25.03 15.89 0.63
C ALA A 219 -23.52 15.75 0.39
N ILE A 220 -22.98 14.53 0.38
CA ILE A 220 -21.54 14.24 0.22
C ILE A 220 -21.15 14.04 -1.25
N ASN A 221 -19.87 14.23 -1.56
CA ASN A 221 -19.29 14.01 -2.89
C ASN A 221 -18.02 13.14 -2.76
N VAL A 222 -18.21 11.83 -2.76
CA VAL A 222 -17.11 10.85 -2.59
C VAL A 222 -16.26 10.80 -3.84
N ASN A 223 -15.08 11.37 -3.79
CA ASN A 223 -14.16 11.37 -4.93
C ASN A 223 -12.72 11.13 -4.49
N GLY A 224 -11.86 10.75 -5.44
CA GLY A 224 -10.44 10.56 -5.20
C GLY A 224 -9.58 11.11 -6.33
N TRP A 225 -8.41 11.62 -5.95
CA TRP A 225 -7.35 12.01 -6.87
C TRP A 225 -6.04 11.37 -6.45
N SER A 226 -5.32 10.79 -7.39
CA SER A 226 -3.95 10.33 -7.16
C SER A 226 -3.07 10.75 -8.31
N TYR A 227 -1.93 11.37 -8.03
CA TYR A 227 -1.01 11.85 -9.06
C TYR A 227 0.42 11.89 -8.56
N GLY A 228 1.36 11.91 -9.50
CA GLY A 228 2.78 11.99 -9.19
C GLY A 228 3.67 12.02 -10.39
N VAL A 229 4.94 12.20 -10.11
CA VAL A 229 6.05 12.09 -11.07
C VAL A 229 7.08 11.13 -10.50
N LYS A 230 7.67 10.34 -11.37
CA LYS A 230 8.83 9.50 -11.05
C LYS A 230 9.93 9.73 -12.07
N TRP A 231 11.16 9.50 -11.62
CA TRP A 231 12.34 9.36 -12.46
C TRP A 231 13.03 8.05 -12.10
N ASP A 232 13.29 7.24 -13.11
CA ASP A 232 13.92 5.92 -12.97
C ASP A 232 15.13 5.81 -13.90
N SER A 233 16.25 5.40 -13.36
CA SER A 233 17.48 5.13 -14.08
C SER A 233 18.09 3.81 -13.63
N GLN A 234 19.19 3.39 -14.21
CA GLN A 234 19.86 2.16 -13.76
C GLN A 234 20.27 2.19 -12.28
N MET A 235 20.71 3.36 -11.79
CA MET A 235 21.29 3.50 -10.46
C MET A 235 20.31 4.12 -9.47
N PHE A 236 19.42 4.99 -9.91
CA PHE A 236 18.57 5.80 -9.04
C PHE A 236 17.10 5.68 -9.43
N TYR A 237 16.25 5.71 -8.41
CA TYR A 237 14.83 5.98 -8.53
C TYR A 237 14.48 7.15 -7.62
N ALA A 238 13.63 8.03 -8.09
CA ALA A 238 13.06 9.10 -7.28
C ALA A 238 11.62 9.34 -7.70
N SER A 239 10.72 9.57 -6.75
CA SER A 239 9.34 9.94 -7.03
C SER A 239 8.79 10.88 -5.97
N ILE A 240 7.82 11.69 -6.38
CA ILE A 240 6.92 12.43 -5.50
C ILE A 240 5.49 12.22 -5.97
N HIS A 241 4.61 11.86 -5.05
CA HIS A 241 3.25 11.48 -5.39
C HIS A 241 2.28 11.81 -4.25
N GLN A 242 1.03 11.97 -4.61
CA GLN A 242 -0.04 12.35 -3.70
C GLN A 242 -1.30 11.53 -3.96
N GLU A 243 -2.05 11.25 -2.87
CA GLU A 243 -3.37 10.65 -2.90
C GLU A 243 -4.30 11.51 -2.05
N ILE A 244 -5.48 11.82 -2.57
CA ILE A 244 -6.48 12.68 -1.93
C ILE A 244 -7.82 11.96 -1.95
N HIS A 245 -8.49 11.93 -0.81
CA HIS A 245 -9.84 11.41 -0.64
C HIS A 245 -10.76 12.56 -0.24
N GLY A 246 -11.75 12.85 -1.04
CA GLY A 246 -12.83 13.79 -0.72
C GLY A 246 -14.05 13.00 -0.26
N ASP A 247 -14.54 13.25 0.96
CA ASP A 247 -15.72 12.61 1.57
C ASP A 247 -15.75 11.07 1.49
N ALA A 248 -14.61 10.42 1.21
CA ALA A 248 -14.53 8.97 1.00
C ALA A 248 -14.41 8.21 2.31
N PHE A 249 -13.52 8.63 3.19
CA PHE A 249 -13.23 7.94 4.45
C PHE A 249 -13.42 8.85 5.65
N GLY A 250 -12.63 9.92 5.79
CA GLY A 250 -12.63 10.81 6.95
C GLY A 250 -11.96 10.18 8.19
N ALA A 251 -11.22 10.98 8.94
CA ALA A 251 -10.57 10.50 10.17
C ALA A 251 -11.58 10.08 11.24
N SER A 252 -12.75 10.74 11.29
CA SER A 252 -13.81 10.46 12.27
C SER A 252 -14.34 9.03 12.19
N THR A 253 -14.23 8.35 11.04
CA THR A 253 -14.60 6.92 10.93
C THR A 253 -13.67 6.00 11.73
N ASN A 254 -12.50 6.49 12.11
CA ASN A 254 -11.49 5.79 12.92
C ASN A 254 -11.43 6.25 14.36
N ILE A 255 -12.04 7.39 14.70
CA ILE A 255 -12.07 7.90 16.06
C ILE A 255 -13.12 7.12 16.86
N PRO A 256 -12.73 6.37 17.90
CA PRO A 256 -13.68 5.54 18.67
C PRO A 256 -14.63 6.36 19.54
N ASP A 257 -14.25 7.56 19.92
CA ASP A 257 -15.08 8.45 20.76
C ASP A 257 -16.05 9.25 19.89
N ALA A 258 -17.33 8.91 19.96
CA ALA A 258 -18.40 9.59 19.22
C ALA A 258 -18.59 11.07 19.62
N THR A 259 -18.09 11.50 20.79
CA THR A 259 -18.14 12.90 21.20
C THR A 259 -17.17 13.77 20.41
N ILE A 260 -16.06 13.21 19.95
CA ILE A 260 -15.03 13.86 19.13
C ILE A 260 -15.31 13.66 17.65
N ALA A 261 -15.67 12.45 17.24
CA ALA A 261 -15.96 12.10 15.85
C ALA A 261 -17.13 12.90 15.28
N ASN A 262 -17.09 13.17 13.98
CA ASN A 262 -18.19 13.83 13.24
C ASN A 262 -19.15 12.82 12.57
N THR A 263 -19.07 11.56 12.93
CA THR A 263 -19.95 10.51 12.41
C THR A 263 -21.42 10.82 12.68
N GLY A 264 -22.27 10.65 11.66
CA GLY A 264 -23.69 11.00 11.75
C GLY A 264 -24.02 12.48 11.52
N ASN A 265 -23.02 13.36 11.37
CA ASN A 265 -23.25 14.76 11.00
C ASN A 265 -23.37 14.89 9.47
N ALA A 266 -24.57 15.12 8.97
CA ALA A 266 -24.84 15.27 7.53
C ALA A 266 -24.12 16.47 6.88
N ASN A 267 -23.65 17.44 7.66
CA ASN A 267 -22.91 18.61 7.19
C ASN A 267 -21.39 18.41 7.23
N ALA A 268 -20.90 17.38 7.88
CA ALA A 268 -19.47 17.09 7.91
C ALA A 268 -18.95 16.75 6.51
N ARG A 269 -17.79 17.31 6.18
CA ARG A 269 -17.06 17.04 4.94
C ARG A 269 -15.63 16.67 5.31
N SER A 270 -15.10 15.65 4.68
CA SER A 270 -13.74 15.22 4.92
C SER A 270 -12.86 15.43 3.68
N ARG A 271 -11.61 15.76 3.94
CA ARG A 271 -10.56 15.74 2.95
C ARG A 271 -9.30 15.15 3.56
N ASP A 272 -8.96 13.95 3.13
CA ASP A 272 -7.76 13.26 3.56
C ASP A 272 -6.71 13.30 2.46
N MET A 273 -5.46 13.50 2.81
CA MET A 273 -4.36 13.65 1.85
C MET A 273 -3.10 12.95 2.36
N ALA A 274 -2.48 12.17 1.50
CA ALA A 274 -1.14 11.65 1.71
C ALA A 274 -0.19 12.18 0.64
N THR A 275 0.93 12.74 1.07
CA THR A 275 2.04 13.10 0.18
C THR A 275 3.24 12.25 0.56
N ARG A 276 3.89 11.64 -0.44
CA ARG A 276 5.05 10.78 -0.24
C ARG A 276 6.14 11.12 -1.26
N ALA A 277 7.38 11.15 -0.79
CA ALA A 277 8.57 11.12 -1.62
C ALA A 277 9.29 9.79 -1.37
N SER A 278 9.69 9.13 -2.45
CA SER A 278 10.40 7.86 -2.41
C SER A 278 11.71 7.96 -3.20
N GLY A 279 12.77 7.36 -2.68
CA GLY A 279 14.07 7.31 -3.32
C GLY A 279 14.70 5.93 -3.21
N GLU A 280 15.44 5.53 -4.26
CA GLU A 280 16.19 4.28 -4.26
C GLU A 280 17.56 4.50 -4.90
N ILE A 281 18.59 3.90 -4.30
CA ILE A 281 19.93 3.80 -4.86
C ILE A 281 20.25 2.32 -5.06
N ARG A 282 20.61 1.96 -6.28
CA ARG A 282 20.92 0.59 -6.73
C ARG A 282 22.41 0.44 -6.98
N PHE A 283 22.99 -0.57 -6.40
CA PHE A 283 24.39 -0.94 -6.60
C PHE A 283 24.45 -2.26 -7.39
N SER A 284 25.19 -2.24 -8.49
CA SER A 284 25.47 -3.41 -9.31
C SER A 284 26.81 -4.04 -8.93
N GLY A 285 26.97 -5.35 -9.18
CA GLY A 285 28.19 -6.08 -8.90
C GLY A 285 27.90 -7.48 -8.36
N PRO A 286 28.92 -8.19 -7.84
CA PRO A 286 28.75 -9.52 -7.26
C PRO A 286 27.74 -9.52 -6.08
N PHE A 287 27.65 -8.39 -5.37
CA PHE A 287 26.68 -8.10 -4.32
C PHE A 287 25.71 -7.03 -4.85
N SER A 288 24.70 -7.44 -5.66
CA SER A 288 23.68 -6.50 -6.06
C SER A 288 22.90 -6.04 -4.81
N SER A 289 22.86 -4.75 -4.56
CA SER A 289 22.15 -4.22 -3.38
C SER A 289 21.40 -2.93 -3.70
N ARG A 290 20.47 -2.56 -2.84
CA ARG A 290 19.77 -1.27 -2.93
C ARG A 290 19.41 -0.74 -1.54
N ILE A 291 19.40 0.57 -1.45
CA ILE A 291 18.87 1.31 -0.31
C ILE A 291 17.63 2.04 -0.78
N VAL A 292 16.56 1.95 -0.01
CA VAL A 292 15.30 2.64 -0.29
C VAL A 292 14.95 3.54 0.88
N VAL A 293 14.49 4.74 0.61
CA VAL A 293 14.02 5.70 1.61
C VAL A 293 12.67 6.26 1.19
N ASP A 294 11.74 6.30 2.13
CA ASP A 294 10.42 6.91 1.96
C ASP A 294 10.17 7.94 3.05
N ILE A 295 9.59 9.07 2.67
CA ILE A 295 9.08 10.08 3.58
C ILE A 295 7.65 10.35 3.21
N ALA A 296 6.71 10.21 4.16
CA ALA A 296 5.30 10.43 3.95
C ALA A 296 4.72 11.40 4.98
N ARG A 297 3.76 12.20 4.56
CA ARG A 297 2.92 13.03 5.42
C ARG A 297 1.47 12.70 5.15
N LEU A 298 0.78 12.24 6.20
CA LEU A 298 -0.66 12.03 6.18
C LEU A 298 -1.34 13.26 6.79
N HIS A 299 -2.43 13.72 6.19
CA HIS A 299 -3.15 14.90 6.60
C HIS A 299 -4.65 14.65 6.44
N TYR A 300 -5.35 14.62 7.55
CA TYR A 300 -6.80 14.41 7.64
C TYR A 300 -7.45 15.70 8.08
N THR A 301 -8.47 16.16 7.38
CA THR A 301 -9.23 17.36 7.73
C THR A 301 -10.72 17.11 7.61
N GLU A 302 -11.48 17.67 8.53
CA GLU A 302 -12.94 17.69 8.46
C GLU A 302 -13.47 19.10 8.72
N THR A 303 -14.57 19.44 8.08
CA THR A 303 -15.28 20.72 8.18
C THR A 303 -16.77 20.48 8.38
N GLY A 304 -17.55 21.55 8.66
CA GLY A 304 -19.01 21.46 8.87
C GLY A 304 -19.39 20.91 10.25
N GLN A 305 -18.46 20.88 11.20
CA GLN A 305 -18.73 20.46 12.57
C GLN A 305 -19.62 21.47 13.28
N THR A 306 -20.48 20.95 14.17
CA THR A 306 -21.29 21.74 15.09
C THR A 306 -20.85 21.48 16.54
N GLY A 307 -20.65 22.56 17.32
CA GLY A 307 -20.21 22.49 18.72
C GLY A 307 -18.69 22.55 18.90
N THR A 308 -18.24 22.41 20.12
CA THR A 308 -16.83 22.40 20.54
C THR A 308 -16.32 20.99 20.75
N GLY A 309 -15.00 20.80 20.69
CA GLY A 309 -14.36 19.49 20.91
C GLY A 309 -14.52 18.49 19.78
N LYS A 310 -15.02 18.90 18.61
CA LYS A 310 -15.15 18.02 17.45
C LYS A 310 -13.87 17.96 16.64
N PHE A 311 -13.57 16.81 16.06
CA PHE A 311 -12.40 16.59 15.21
C PHE A 311 -12.35 17.59 14.05
N MET A 312 -11.21 18.23 13.86
CA MET A 312 -10.99 19.19 12.79
C MET A 312 -9.78 18.83 11.93
N GLU A 313 -8.67 18.46 12.54
CA GLU A 313 -7.44 18.18 11.81
C GLU A 313 -6.55 17.15 12.53
N TYR A 314 -5.86 16.30 11.76
CA TYR A 314 -4.75 15.45 12.24
C TYR A 314 -3.68 15.36 11.16
N LYS A 315 -2.43 15.66 11.52
CA LYS A 315 -1.25 15.57 10.65
C LYS A 315 -0.26 14.59 11.25
N LYS A 316 0.27 13.69 10.43
CA LYS A 316 1.18 12.63 10.85
C LYS A 316 2.37 12.49 9.90
N PRO A 317 3.63 12.70 10.38
CA PRO A 317 4.83 12.40 9.61
C PRO A 317 5.19 10.93 9.75
N ASN A 318 5.52 10.27 8.65
CA ASN A 318 5.98 8.89 8.65
C ASN A 318 7.22 8.78 7.74
N TRP A 319 8.08 7.79 7.99
CA TRP A 319 9.24 7.52 7.13
C TRP A 319 9.63 6.06 7.18
N ALA A 320 10.37 5.61 6.17
CA ALA A 320 10.91 4.27 6.09
C ALA A 320 12.30 4.26 5.48
N ILE A 321 13.11 3.31 5.89
CA ILE A 321 14.38 2.95 5.25
C ILE A 321 14.42 1.45 5.05
N GLY A 322 14.86 1.02 3.87
CA GLY A 322 15.01 -0.38 3.51
C GLY A 322 16.37 -0.65 2.89
N TYR A 323 16.90 -1.83 3.13
CA TYR A 323 18.10 -2.35 2.50
C TYR A 323 17.85 -3.78 2.04
N ASP A 324 18.23 -4.07 0.80
CA ASP A 324 18.21 -5.43 0.31
C ASP A 324 19.49 -5.73 -0.49
N ALA A 325 20.01 -6.94 -0.35
CA ALA A 325 21.25 -7.38 -1.00
C ALA A 325 21.13 -8.82 -1.48
N GLY A 326 21.73 -9.11 -2.64
CA GLY A 326 21.75 -10.43 -3.24
C GLY A 326 23.16 -10.93 -3.50
N ILE A 327 23.38 -12.22 -3.24
CA ILE A 327 24.58 -12.94 -3.60
C ILE A 327 24.19 -14.32 -4.17
N GLY A 328 24.52 -14.55 -5.42
CA GLY A 328 24.14 -15.79 -6.10
C GLY A 328 22.61 -16.00 -6.10
N ALA A 329 22.15 -17.12 -5.57
CA ALA A 329 20.73 -17.45 -5.45
C ALA A 329 20.07 -16.84 -4.20
N TRP A 330 20.84 -16.34 -3.25
CA TRP A 330 20.35 -15.75 -2.02
C TRP A 330 20.06 -14.27 -2.17
N ARG A 331 19.04 -13.79 -1.44
CA ARG A 331 18.75 -12.38 -1.23
C ARG A 331 18.28 -12.15 0.20
N PHE A 332 18.81 -11.11 0.82
CA PHE A 332 18.50 -10.71 2.19
C PHE A 332 17.89 -9.31 2.16
N ALA A 333 16.88 -9.07 2.97
CA ALA A 333 16.23 -7.78 3.03
C ALA A 333 15.87 -7.41 4.46
N THR A 334 15.92 -6.11 4.77
CA THR A 334 15.43 -5.54 6.02
C THR A 334 14.87 -4.16 5.78
N GLN A 335 13.85 -3.77 6.53
CA GLN A 335 13.32 -2.41 6.52
C GLN A 335 12.88 -1.99 7.92
N TYR A 336 12.98 -0.71 8.18
CA TYR A 336 12.46 -0.05 9.36
C TYR A 336 11.52 1.08 8.95
N ILE A 337 10.32 1.09 9.50
CA ILE A 337 9.28 2.06 9.23
C ILE A 337 8.89 2.72 10.54
N ARG A 338 8.78 4.05 10.55
CA ARG A 338 8.35 4.84 11.70
C ARG A 338 7.15 5.70 11.32
N ALA A 339 6.11 5.62 12.15
CA ALA A 339 5.00 6.55 12.14
C ALA A 339 5.13 7.46 13.36
N GLY A 340 5.09 8.78 13.16
CA GLY A 340 5.11 9.76 14.25
C GLY A 340 3.77 9.85 14.97
N SER A 341 3.74 10.49 16.15
CA SER A 341 2.49 10.77 16.87
C SER A 341 1.64 11.83 16.16
N GLY A 342 2.29 12.76 15.47
CA GLY A 342 1.60 13.85 14.75
C GLY A 342 1.07 14.95 15.64
N ASN A 343 0.18 15.78 15.07
CA ASN A 343 -0.50 16.88 15.74
C ASN A 343 -1.97 16.87 15.36
N CYS A 344 -2.86 17.19 16.29
CA CYS A 344 -4.28 17.28 16.06
C CYS A 344 -4.87 18.61 16.50
N GLN A 345 -6.08 18.93 16.01
CA GLN A 345 -6.87 20.09 16.40
C GLN A 345 -8.33 19.67 16.52
N LEU A 346 -8.99 20.24 17.53
CA LEU A 346 -10.44 20.14 17.74
C LEU A 346 -11.10 21.52 17.61
N THR A 347 -12.38 21.55 17.31
CA THR A 347 -13.15 22.80 17.24
C THR A 347 -13.19 23.51 18.60
N GLY A 348 -13.27 24.84 18.58
CA GLY A 348 -13.37 25.67 19.79
C GLY A 348 -12.07 25.79 20.59
N GLY A 349 -10.91 25.40 20.02
CA GLY A 349 -9.61 25.51 20.69
C GLY A 349 -9.45 24.54 21.87
N VAL A 350 -10.21 23.45 21.88
CA VAL A 350 -10.06 22.38 22.88
C VAL A 350 -8.75 21.67 22.66
N ASP A 351 -8.02 21.39 23.73
CA ASP A 351 -6.73 20.70 23.69
C ASP A 351 -6.84 19.32 23.03
N CYS A 352 -5.91 19.02 22.15
CA CYS A 352 -5.84 17.76 21.44
C CYS A 352 -4.45 17.12 21.60
N SER A 353 -4.39 16.04 22.39
CA SER A 353 -3.18 15.26 22.60
C SER A 353 -3.09 14.11 21.60
N THR A 354 -1.91 13.92 21.05
CA THR A 354 -1.57 12.78 20.18
C THR A 354 -0.63 11.78 20.83
N THR A 355 -0.54 11.83 22.17
CA THR A 355 0.34 10.96 22.97
C THR A 355 0.10 9.48 22.64
N GLY A 356 1.18 8.76 22.33
CA GLY A 356 1.16 7.33 22.05
C GLY A 356 0.51 6.93 20.71
N LEU A 357 0.27 7.87 19.77
CA LEU A 357 -0.17 7.55 18.40
C LEU A 357 0.98 7.16 17.45
N ASP A 358 2.19 7.10 17.96
CA ASP A 358 3.35 6.63 17.20
C ASP A 358 3.38 5.10 17.11
N ALA A 359 4.09 4.61 16.11
CA ALA A 359 4.34 3.18 15.92
C ALA A 359 5.61 2.96 15.09
N TRP A 360 6.16 1.77 15.16
CA TRP A 360 7.22 1.36 14.24
C TRP A 360 7.06 -0.11 13.82
N LEU A 361 7.53 -0.41 12.63
CA LEU A 361 7.57 -1.75 12.07
C LEU A 361 9.01 -2.05 11.62
N TRP A 362 9.57 -3.11 12.13
CA TRP A 362 10.84 -3.67 11.64
C TRP A 362 10.59 -5.03 11.00
N THR A 363 11.12 -5.21 9.80
CA THR A 363 11.00 -6.48 9.06
C THR A 363 12.38 -6.94 8.61
N LEU A 364 12.54 -8.23 8.52
CA LEU A 364 13.71 -8.86 7.94
C LEU A 364 13.32 -10.13 7.18
N GLY A 365 14.14 -10.51 6.22
CA GLY A 365 13.88 -11.71 5.44
C GLY A 365 15.08 -12.20 4.66
N ALA A 366 14.98 -13.47 4.29
CA ALA A 366 15.91 -14.14 3.37
C ALA A 366 15.10 -14.95 2.37
N ARG A 367 15.58 -14.99 1.12
CA ARG A 367 15.04 -15.90 0.11
C ARG A 367 16.15 -16.65 -0.61
N TYR A 368 15.83 -17.87 -1.02
CA TYR A 368 16.66 -18.67 -1.92
C TYR A 368 15.90 -18.95 -3.20
N ARG A 369 16.47 -18.58 -4.34
CA ARG A 369 15.88 -18.72 -5.67
C ARG A 369 16.41 -19.97 -6.35
N PHE A 370 15.52 -20.91 -6.70
CA PHE A 370 15.85 -22.10 -7.46
C PHE A 370 16.02 -21.78 -8.95
N ASP A 371 15.07 -21.01 -9.49
CA ASP A 371 15.06 -20.56 -10.88
C ASP A 371 14.40 -19.18 -11.01
N ARG A 372 14.01 -18.77 -12.22
CA ARG A 372 13.38 -17.45 -12.45
C ARG A 372 11.96 -17.35 -11.90
N GLN A 373 11.29 -18.48 -11.68
CA GLN A 373 9.88 -18.59 -11.31
C GLN A 373 9.67 -18.96 -9.85
N THR A 374 10.64 -19.69 -9.25
CA THR A 374 10.48 -20.37 -7.97
C THR A 374 11.52 -19.91 -6.96
N PHE A 375 11.05 -19.51 -5.80
CA PHE A 375 11.90 -19.30 -4.62
C PHE A 375 11.20 -19.70 -3.33
N VAL A 376 11.96 -20.05 -2.33
CA VAL A 376 11.51 -20.17 -0.93
C VAL A 376 12.00 -18.96 -0.14
N TYR A 377 11.26 -18.60 0.90
CA TYR A 377 11.61 -17.47 1.74
C TYR A 377 11.25 -17.69 3.20
N ALA A 378 11.96 -16.99 4.06
CA ALA A 378 11.63 -16.80 5.46
C ALA A 378 11.62 -15.31 5.76
N ILE A 379 10.57 -14.83 6.44
CA ILE A 379 10.39 -13.43 6.81
C ILE A 379 9.96 -13.33 8.26
N ALA A 380 10.31 -12.23 8.89
CA ALA A 380 9.87 -11.91 10.25
C ALA A 380 9.60 -10.41 10.37
N ALA A 381 8.68 -10.04 11.25
CA ALA A 381 8.34 -8.66 11.55
C ALA A 381 8.03 -8.45 13.02
N LYS A 382 8.37 -7.27 13.53
CA LYS A 382 7.86 -6.74 14.79
C LYS A 382 7.23 -5.39 14.52
N LEU A 383 5.92 -5.29 14.75
CA LEU A 383 5.18 -4.04 14.85
C LEU A 383 5.08 -3.66 16.32
N ALA A 384 5.46 -2.44 16.68
CA ALA A 384 5.22 -1.90 18.00
C ALA A 384 4.31 -0.68 17.93
N ASN A 385 3.25 -0.71 18.69
CA ASN A 385 2.26 0.36 18.83
C ASN A 385 2.49 1.17 20.10
N GLY A 386 2.44 2.50 20.02
CA GLY A 386 2.30 3.32 21.21
C GLY A 386 0.91 3.13 21.85
N ASN A 387 0.75 3.53 23.12
CA ASN A 387 -0.45 3.26 23.93
C ASN A 387 -1.78 3.68 23.28
N SER A 388 -1.75 4.64 22.38
CA SER A 388 -2.93 5.12 21.64
C SER A 388 -3.04 4.55 20.23
N ALA A 389 -1.96 3.97 19.70
CA ALA A 389 -1.92 3.49 18.34
C ALA A 389 -2.58 2.10 18.20
N ARG A 390 -3.13 1.85 17.01
CA ARG A 390 -3.65 0.56 16.58
C ARG A 390 -3.29 0.36 15.10
N MET A 391 -1.99 0.38 14.82
CA MET A 391 -1.49 -0.06 13.52
C MET A 391 -1.67 -1.56 13.41
N ASP A 392 -2.06 -2.02 12.25
CA ASP A 392 -2.37 -3.42 11.99
C ASP A 392 -1.53 -3.95 10.81
N ASN A 393 -0.77 -4.98 11.07
CA ASN A 393 -0.11 -5.80 10.04
C ASN A 393 -0.33 -7.30 10.33
N TRP A 394 -1.28 -7.65 11.17
CA TRP A 394 -1.49 -9.04 11.59
C TRP A 394 -2.25 -9.84 10.52
N ALA A 395 -1.64 -10.90 10.02
CA ALA A 395 -2.26 -11.79 9.04
C ALA A 395 -3.43 -12.61 9.61
N ALA A 396 -3.43 -12.91 10.91
CA ALA A 396 -4.40 -13.85 11.51
C ALA A 396 -5.45 -13.17 12.41
N SER A 397 -5.33 -11.88 12.74
CA SER A 397 -6.24 -11.14 13.63
C SER A 397 -5.95 -9.64 13.54
N SER A 398 -6.82 -8.80 14.10
CA SER A 398 -6.51 -7.39 14.33
C SER A 398 -6.01 -7.17 15.77
N PRO A 399 -4.91 -6.44 15.99
CA PRO A 399 -4.38 -6.20 17.32
C PRO A 399 -5.33 -5.33 18.15
N ASN A 400 -5.22 -5.44 19.45
CA ASN A 400 -5.79 -4.47 20.36
C ASN A 400 -5.00 -3.15 20.31
N ARG A 401 -5.54 -2.10 20.88
CA ARG A 401 -4.84 -0.81 21.02
C ARG A 401 -3.56 -0.99 21.86
N GLY A 402 -2.46 -0.41 21.40
CA GLY A 402 -1.15 -0.51 22.04
C GLY A 402 -0.49 -1.88 21.92
N GLU A 403 -1.16 -2.86 21.34
CA GLU A 403 -0.63 -4.20 21.24
C GLU A 403 0.48 -4.30 20.19
N ASP A 404 1.66 -4.71 20.62
CA ASP A 404 2.77 -5.09 19.75
C ASP A 404 2.48 -6.43 19.08
N VAL A 405 2.84 -6.56 17.79
CA VAL A 405 2.67 -7.81 17.05
C VAL A 405 4.01 -8.33 16.55
N LYS A 406 4.34 -9.58 16.90
CA LYS A 406 5.50 -10.31 16.39
C LYS A 406 5.03 -11.42 15.47
N GLN A 407 5.59 -11.47 14.27
CA GLN A 407 5.21 -12.47 13.27
C GLN A 407 6.46 -13.02 12.58
N ALA A 408 6.39 -14.30 12.19
CA ALA A 408 7.38 -14.94 11.34
C ALA A 408 6.66 -15.89 10.38
N ALA A 409 7.16 -16.00 9.17
CA ALA A 409 6.61 -16.91 8.17
C ALA A 409 7.71 -17.57 7.35
N ILE A 410 7.41 -18.78 6.88
CA ILE A 410 8.13 -19.46 5.82
C ILE A 410 7.17 -19.73 4.67
N GLY A 411 7.62 -19.50 3.45
CA GLY A 411 6.75 -19.64 2.29
C GLY A 411 7.49 -20.02 1.02
N ILE A 412 6.71 -20.34 0.01
CA ILE A 412 7.18 -20.60 -1.34
C ILE A 412 6.48 -19.62 -2.30
N SER A 413 7.23 -19.12 -3.27
CA SER A 413 6.68 -18.37 -4.38
C SER A 413 6.86 -19.10 -5.67
N TYR A 414 5.80 -19.24 -6.45
CA TYR A 414 5.81 -19.75 -7.80
C TYR A 414 5.09 -18.78 -8.73
N SER A 415 5.75 -18.37 -9.83
CA SER A 415 5.19 -17.47 -10.85
C SER A 415 5.12 -18.17 -12.20
N PHE A 416 4.08 -17.93 -12.97
CA PHE A 416 3.88 -18.50 -14.32
C PHE A 416 3.26 -17.48 -15.28
#